data_41ad4149cde5bef6fec8e69839b3ec1c
#
_entry.id   41ad4149cde5bef6fec8e69839b3ec1c
#
_cell.length_a   1.000
_cell.length_b   1.000
_cell.length_c   1.000
_cell.angle_alpha   90.00
_cell.angle_beta   90.00
_cell.angle_gamma   90.00
#
_symmetry.space_group_name_H-M   'P 1'
#
loop_
_entity.id
_entity.type
_entity.pdbx_description
1 polymer ?
#
loop_
_entity_poly.entity_id
_entity_poly.type
_entity_poly.pdbx_seq_one_letter_code
_entity_poly.pdbx_strand_id
1 'polypeptide(L)'
;PIGRKEGSVLERQVDFGQGEYACTHYRRLAVKEIFPKNTFSREPLSPDALSLIALRLDTGRTHQIRVHMSYLGYPLIGDFLYNPDFSLTKRQALHACQLKFEHPITKEQLCFTAPLPADMQMLFPEFHVPDLDNLFSD
;
A
#
# COMPACT_ATOMS: atom_id res chain seq x y z
N PRO A 1 13.51 -3.51 8.78
CA PRO A 1 13.53 -4.99 8.80
C PRO A 1 12.18 -5.56 9.24
N ILE A 2 11.85 -6.78 8.78
CA ILE A 2 10.56 -7.42 9.05
C ILE A 2 10.79 -8.79 9.66
N GLY A 3 10.13 -9.05 10.79
CA GLY A 3 10.12 -10.32 11.50
C GLY A 3 8.72 -10.88 11.71
N ARG A 4 8.63 -12.07 12.31
CA ARG A 4 7.35 -12.62 12.77
C ARG A 4 6.90 -11.87 14.04
N LYS A 5 5.60 -11.59 14.12
CA LYS A 5 5.02 -11.08 15.35
C LYS A 5 4.90 -12.24 16.35
N GLU A 6 5.41 -12.04 17.57
CA GLU A 6 5.32 -13.04 18.62
C GLU A 6 3.86 -13.44 18.89
N GLY A 7 3.61 -14.73 19.05
CA GLY A 7 2.26 -15.27 19.26
C GLY A 7 1.36 -15.33 18.00
N SER A 8 1.84 -14.90 16.85
CA SER A 8 1.05 -14.93 15.61
C SER A 8 1.71 -15.79 14.52
N VAL A 9 0.91 -16.60 13.85
CA VAL A 9 1.35 -17.39 12.69
C VAL A 9 1.33 -16.54 11.41
N LEU A 10 0.40 -15.60 11.31
CA LEU A 10 0.12 -14.84 10.09
C LEU A 10 0.80 -13.45 10.10
N GLU A 11 0.75 -12.77 11.24
CA GLU A 11 1.20 -11.40 11.32
C GLU A 11 2.72 -11.27 11.26
N ARG A 12 3.15 -10.15 10.70
CA ARG A 12 4.53 -9.68 10.68
C ARG A 12 4.60 -8.33 11.36
N GLN A 13 5.79 -7.95 11.80
CA GLN A 13 6.05 -6.65 12.41
C GLN A 13 7.41 -6.11 11.97
N VAL A 14 7.62 -4.81 12.17
CA VAL A 14 8.97 -4.24 12.09
C VAL A 14 9.75 -4.77 13.29
N ASP A 15 10.90 -5.37 13.02
CA ASP A 15 11.75 -6.01 14.04
C ASP A 15 13.21 -5.66 13.77
N PHE A 16 13.74 -4.74 14.57
CA PHE A 16 15.13 -4.29 14.46
C PHE A 16 16.15 -5.28 15.06
N GLY A 17 15.69 -6.26 15.84
CA GLY A 17 16.57 -7.23 16.48
C GLY A 17 16.84 -8.46 15.62
N GLN A 18 15.80 -9.07 15.06
CA GLN A 18 15.87 -10.34 14.33
C GLN A 18 15.19 -10.30 12.97
N GLY A 19 14.62 -9.17 12.57
CA GLY A 19 13.93 -9.02 11.30
C GLY A 19 14.88 -9.04 10.10
N GLU A 20 14.41 -9.61 9.00
CA GLU A 20 15.13 -9.58 7.73
C GLU A 20 15.08 -8.19 7.12
N TYR A 21 16.17 -7.77 6.48
CA TYR A 21 16.22 -6.50 5.75
C TYR A 21 15.06 -6.39 4.76
N ALA A 22 14.40 -5.24 4.78
CA ALA A 22 13.29 -4.90 3.89
C ALA A 22 13.34 -3.42 3.52
N CYS A 23 13.19 -3.10 2.25
CA CYS A 23 13.21 -1.75 1.71
C CYS A 23 12.01 -1.52 0.79
N THR A 24 11.26 -0.45 1.09
CA THR A 24 10.09 0.00 0.32
C THR A 24 10.24 1.50 0.07
N HIS A 25 10.31 1.89 -1.20
CA HIS A 25 10.22 3.28 -1.62
C HIS A 25 8.76 3.65 -1.79
N TYR A 26 8.38 4.87 -1.44
CA TYR A 26 7.01 5.33 -1.64
C TYR A 26 6.98 6.78 -2.12
N ARG A 27 5.94 7.10 -2.90
CA ARG A 27 5.63 8.47 -3.33
C ARG A 27 4.12 8.69 -3.26
N ARG A 28 3.70 9.78 -2.62
CA ARG A 28 2.30 10.17 -2.57
C ARG A 28 1.88 10.78 -3.92
N LEU A 29 0.83 10.21 -4.52
CA LEU A 29 0.31 10.59 -5.83
C LEU A 29 -0.90 11.52 -5.73
N ALA A 30 -1.80 11.25 -4.78
CA ALA A 30 -3.01 12.04 -4.57
C ALA A 30 -3.44 12.00 -3.11
N VAL A 31 -4.21 13.00 -2.70
CA VAL A 31 -4.87 13.07 -1.39
C VAL A 31 -6.32 13.45 -1.61
N LYS A 32 -7.21 12.81 -0.86
CA LYS A 32 -8.63 13.10 -0.82
C LYS A 32 -9.09 13.20 0.63
N GLU A 33 -9.77 14.27 0.98
CA GLU A 33 -10.44 14.39 2.27
C GLU A 33 -11.64 13.44 2.33
N ILE A 34 -11.78 12.72 3.44
CA ILE A 34 -12.90 11.85 3.69
C ILE A 34 -13.63 12.40 4.92
N PHE A 35 -14.92 12.67 4.77
CA PHE A 35 -15.75 13.03 5.90
C PHE A 35 -16.38 11.74 6.45
N PRO A 36 -16.17 11.40 7.73
CA PRO A 36 -16.81 10.24 8.33
C PRO A 36 -18.33 10.36 8.24
N LYS A 37 -18.99 9.35 7.68
CA LYS A 37 -20.43 9.36 7.39
C LYS A 37 -21.34 9.40 8.63
N ASN A 38 -20.80 9.20 9.84
CA ASN A 38 -21.58 9.13 11.08
C ASN A 38 -20.79 9.71 12.25
N THR A 39 -20.91 11.00 12.50
CA THR A 39 -20.51 11.54 13.78
C THR A 39 -21.64 12.34 14.40
N PHE A 40 -22.29 11.74 15.42
CA PHE A 40 -23.08 12.45 16.42
C PHE A 40 -22.19 13.23 17.43
N SER A 41 -20.91 13.36 17.17
CA SER A 41 -19.99 14.11 18.04
C SER A 41 -20.05 15.60 17.73
N ARG A 42 -20.21 16.40 18.78
CA ARG A 42 -20.29 17.87 18.76
C ARG A 42 -18.95 18.59 18.46
N GLU A 43 -17.87 17.84 18.20
CA GLU A 43 -16.56 18.42 17.87
C GLU A 43 -16.37 18.40 16.36
N PRO A 44 -15.83 19.49 15.75
CA PRO A 44 -15.44 19.48 14.36
C PRO A 44 -14.23 18.53 14.24
N LEU A 45 -14.47 17.28 13.87
CA LEU A 45 -13.41 16.34 13.53
C LEU A 45 -12.68 16.87 12.31
N SER A 46 -11.36 16.91 12.40
CA SER A 46 -10.53 17.10 11.23
C SER A 46 -10.91 16.04 10.20
N PRO A 47 -11.11 16.40 8.93
CA PRO A 47 -11.41 15.41 7.91
C PRO A 47 -10.27 14.40 7.85
N ASP A 48 -10.59 13.11 7.91
CA ASP A 48 -9.61 12.08 7.64
C ASP A 48 -9.15 12.21 6.19
N ALA A 49 -7.87 12.03 5.94
CA ALA A 49 -7.31 12.11 4.60
C ALA A 49 -6.95 10.72 4.09
N LEU A 50 -7.48 10.37 2.93
CA LEU A 50 -7.07 9.19 2.18
C LEU A 50 -5.97 9.57 1.19
N SER A 51 -4.85 8.88 1.23
CA SER A 51 -3.74 9.08 0.31
C SER A 51 -3.62 7.91 -0.67
N LEU A 52 -3.48 8.23 -1.96
CA LEU A 52 -3.04 7.27 -2.96
C LEU A 52 -1.52 7.35 -3.06
N ILE A 53 -0.85 6.22 -2.89
CA ILE A 53 0.60 6.13 -2.92
C ILE A 53 1.08 5.13 -3.96
N ALA A 54 2.17 5.45 -4.65
CA ALA A 54 2.95 4.49 -5.40
C ALA A 54 4.04 3.91 -4.52
N LEU A 55 4.34 2.63 -4.73
CA LEU A 55 5.34 1.89 -3.97
C LEU A 55 6.25 1.14 -4.93
N ARG A 56 7.56 1.18 -4.66
CA ARG A 56 8.57 0.34 -5.34
C ARG A 56 9.30 -0.49 -4.30
N LEU A 57 9.42 -1.76 -4.57
CA LEU A 57 10.04 -2.72 -3.66
C LEU A 57 11.44 -3.10 -4.13
N ASP A 58 12.44 -2.96 -3.26
CA ASP A 58 13.77 -3.56 -3.48
C ASP A 58 13.84 -4.98 -2.91
N THR A 59 12.94 -5.32 -2.00
CA THR A 59 12.80 -6.63 -1.36
C THR A 59 11.33 -7.05 -1.33
N GLY A 60 11.06 -8.36 -1.20
CA GLY A 60 9.71 -8.93 -1.23
C GLY A 60 9.41 -9.77 0.03
N ARG A 61 9.47 -9.20 1.25
CA ARG A 61 9.15 -9.93 2.48
C ARG A 61 7.65 -10.10 2.66
N THR A 62 7.26 -11.13 3.37
CA THR A 62 5.84 -11.40 3.67
C THR A 62 5.18 -10.18 4.28
N HIS A 63 4.07 -9.73 3.71
CA HIS A 63 3.30 -8.55 4.12
C HIS A 63 4.10 -7.23 4.13
N GLN A 64 5.22 -7.13 3.42
CA GLN A 64 6.16 -6.02 3.54
C GLN A 64 5.51 -4.64 3.48
N ILE A 65 4.74 -4.34 2.43
CA ILE A 65 4.05 -3.05 2.28
C ILE A 65 3.08 -2.82 3.44
N ARG A 66 2.29 -3.83 3.78
CA ARG A 66 1.27 -3.77 4.83
C ARG A 66 1.88 -3.44 6.19
N VAL A 67 2.99 -4.12 6.52
CA VAL A 67 3.75 -3.90 7.77
C VAL A 67 4.40 -2.53 7.79
N HIS A 68 5.09 -2.13 6.72
CA HIS A 68 5.77 -0.84 6.67
C HIS A 68 4.78 0.32 6.78
N MET A 69 3.67 0.28 6.05
CA MET A 69 2.67 1.33 6.09
C MET A 69 1.95 1.40 7.45
N SER A 70 1.65 0.24 8.05
CA SER A 70 1.08 0.19 9.39
C SER A 70 2.05 0.74 10.44
N TYR A 71 3.34 0.41 10.36
CA TYR A 71 4.37 0.92 11.25
C TYR A 71 4.54 2.44 11.16
N LEU A 72 4.41 3.01 9.97
CA LEU A 72 4.45 4.46 9.75
C LEU A 72 3.18 5.19 10.23
N GLY A 73 2.15 4.47 10.70
CA GLY A 73 0.88 5.06 11.12
C GLY A 73 -0.12 5.29 9.98
N TYR A 74 0.15 4.76 8.79
CA TYR A 74 -0.70 4.88 7.60
C TYR A 74 -1.08 3.49 7.04
N PRO A 75 -1.78 2.64 7.82
CA PRO A 75 -2.12 1.31 7.37
C PRO A 75 -3.02 1.34 6.13
N LEU A 76 -2.96 0.30 5.32
CA LEU A 76 -3.82 0.18 4.14
C LEU A 76 -5.28 0.06 4.56
N ILE A 77 -6.17 0.77 3.88
CA ILE A 77 -7.61 0.61 4.10
C ILE A 77 -8.06 -0.80 3.71
N GLY A 78 -9.00 -1.37 4.46
CA GLY A 78 -9.53 -2.72 4.24
C GLY A 78 -8.53 -3.85 4.48
N ASP A 79 -7.44 -3.59 5.18
CA ASP A 79 -6.47 -4.61 5.55
C ASP A 79 -6.94 -5.39 6.79
N PHE A 80 -7.38 -6.61 6.61
CA PHE A 80 -7.98 -7.42 7.66
C PHE A 80 -7.06 -7.76 8.84
N LEU A 81 -5.73 -7.66 8.67
CA LEU A 81 -4.77 -7.92 9.75
C LEU A 81 -4.25 -6.66 10.42
N TYR A 82 -4.00 -5.60 9.66
CA TYR A 82 -3.31 -4.40 10.14
C TYR A 82 -4.23 -3.19 10.26
N ASN A 83 -5.39 -3.20 9.61
CA ASN A 83 -6.43 -2.17 9.68
C ASN A 83 -7.79 -2.74 9.26
N PRO A 84 -8.50 -3.45 10.16
CA PRO A 84 -9.75 -4.14 9.85
C PRO A 84 -10.96 -3.18 9.71
N ASP A 85 -10.77 -2.01 9.13
CA ASP A 85 -11.82 -1.08 8.75
C ASP A 85 -12.22 -1.29 7.28
N PHE A 86 -13.43 -1.78 7.06
CA PHE A 86 -13.99 -2.06 5.74
C PHE A 86 -15.03 -1.02 5.28
N SER A 87 -15.01 0.18 5.87
CA SER A 87 -15.96 1.25 5.54
C SER A 87 -15.82 1.77 4.11
N LEU A 88 -14.60 1.77 3.55
CA LEU A 88 -14.29 2.29 2.22
C LEU A 88 -14.04 1.19 1.18
N THR A 89 -13.61 0.01 1.58
CA THR A 89 -13.28 -1.11 0.68
C THR A 89 -13.48 -2.45 1.37
N LYS A 90 -13.75 -3.50 0.59
CA LYS A 90 -14.00 -4.86 1.10
C LYS A 90 -12.73 -5.72 1.19
N ARG A 91 -11.61 -5.21 0.76
CA ARG A 91 -10.29 -5.87 0.78
C ARG A 91 -9.19 -4.84 1.01
N GLN A 92 -7.98 -5.28 1.31
CA GLN A 92 -6.86 -4.35 1.34
C GLN A 92 -6.72 -3.63 -0.01
N ALA A 93 -6.67 -2.29 0.02
CA ALA A 93 -6.50 -1.45 -1.15
C ALA A 93 -5.02 -1.49 -1.58
N LEU A 94 -4.62 -2.62 -2.15
CA LEU A 94 -3.28 -2.86 -2.67
C LEU A 94 -3.38 -3.52 -4.04
N HIS A 95 -2.61 -3.01 -5.01
CA HIS A 95 -2.61 -3.47 -6.38
C HIS A 95 -1.20 -3.42 -6.98
N ALA A 96 -0.80 -4.47 -7.68
CA ALA A 96 0.44 -4.49 -8.45
C ALA A 96 0.15 -3.96 -9.86
N CYS A 97 0.46 -2.68 -10.09
CA CYS A 97 0.18 -2.01 -11.36
C CYS A 97 1.28 -2.19 -12.41
N GLN A 98 2.50 -2.54 -12.01
CA GLN A 98 3.60 -2.81 -12.93
C GLN A 98 4.48 -3.94 -12.40
N LEU A 99 4.92 -4.82 -13.31
CA LEU A 99 5.88 -5.86 -13.04
C LEU A 99 6.94 -5.86 -14.15
N LYS A 100 8.20 -5.73 -13.75
CA LYS A 100 9.36 -5.83 -14.65
C LYS A 100 10.27 -6.95 -14.19
N PHE A 101 10.69 -7.79 -15.12
CA PHE A 101 11.64 -8.86 -14.85
C PHE A 101 12.33 -9.34 -16.12
N GLU A 102 13.49 -9.96 -15.96
CA GLU A 102 14.19 -10.64 -17.05
C GLU A 102 13.60 -12.04 -17.25
N HIS A 103 13.24 -12.36 -18.49
CA HIS A 103 12.72 -13.71 -18.80
C HIS A 103 13.82 -14.75 -18.54
N PRO A 104 13.53 -15.82 -17.76
CA PRO A 104 14.56 -16.73 -17.25
C PRO A 104 15.32 -17.50 -18.36
N ILE A 105 14.69 -17.72 -19.50
CA ILE A 105 15.26 -18.46 -20.64
C ILE A 105 15.78 -17.50 -21.71
N THR A 106 14.93 -16.59 -22.24
CA THR A 106 15.30 -15.73 -23.38
C THR A 106 16.14 -14.54 -22.99
N LYS A 107 16.21 -14.19 -21.68
CA LYS A 107 16.91 -13.01 -21.15
C LYS A 107 16.37 -11.66 -21.61
N GLU A 108 15.20 -11.67 -22.23
CA GLU A 108 14.52 -10.45 -22.62
C GLU A 108 13.94 -9.73 -21.39
N GLN A 109 14.03 -8.40 -21.39
CA GLN A 109 13.38 -7.58 -20.36
C GLN A 109 11.89 -7.49 -20.65
N LEU A 110 11.09 -7.99 -19.73
CA LEU A 110 9.63 -7.97 -19.81
C LEU A 110 9.05 -6.92 -18.86
N CYS A 111 8.04 -6.20 -19.35
CA CYS A 111 7.29 -5.22 -18.57
C CYS A 111 5.79 -5.43 -18.78
N PHE A 112 5.08 -5.68 -17.70
CA PHE A 112 3.64 -5.82 -17.70
C PHE A 112 3.03 -4.72 -16.86
N THR A 113 1.92 -4.14 -17.34
CA THR A 113 1.15 -3.13 -16.62
C THR A 113 -0.30 -3.56 -16.48
N ALA A 114 -0.91 -3.18 -15.36
CA ALA A 114 -2.33 -3.41 -15.08
C ALA A 114 -2.98 -2.11 -14.61
N PRO A 115 -4.16 -1.74 -15.11
CA PRO A 115 -4.89 -0.56 -14.66
C PRO A 115 -5.33 -0.73 -13.19
N LEU A 116 -5.65 0.40 -12.54
CA LEU A 116 -6.25 0.35 -11.21
C LEU A 116 -7.56 -0.45 -11.24
N PRO A 117 -7.79 -1.35 -10.29
CA PRO A 117 -9.07 -2.02 -10.14
C PRO A 117 -10.20 -1.02 -9.86
N ALA A 118 -11.41 -1.36 -10.28
CA ALA A 118 -12.57 -0.47 -10.18
C ALA A 118 -12.84 0.03 -8.74
N ASP A 119 -12.63 -0.82 -7.74
CA ASP A 119 -12.80 -0.46 -6.33
C ASP A 119 -11.81 0.62 -5.87
N MET A 120 -10.57 0.59 -6.35
CA MET A 120 -9.58 1.63 -6.07
C MET A 120 -9.79 2.87 -6.94
N GLN A 121 -10.16 2.70 -8.22
CA GLN A 121 -10.46 3.81 -9.11
C GLN A 121 -11.64 4.64 -8.61
N MET A 122 -12.67 4.02 -8.01
CA MET A 122 -13.81 4.73 -7.41
C MET A 122 -13.42 5.63 -6.24
N LEU A 123 -12.35 5.33 -5.53
CA LEU A 123 -11.84 6.17 -4.44
C LEU A 123 -11.17 7.45 -4.98
N PHE A 124 -10.54 7.37 -6.16
CA PHE A 124 -9.86 8.47 -6.82
C PHE A 124 -10.27 8.54 -8.32
N PRO A 125 -11.51 8.96 -8.62
CA PRO A 125 -12.06 8.88 -9.99
C PRO A 125 -11.30 9.72 -11.02
N GLU A 126 -10.76 10.86 -10.61
CA GLU A 126 -9.99 11.77 -11.48
C GLU A 126 -8.51 11.33 -11.64
N PHE A 127 -8.09 10.30 -10.93
CA PHE A 127 -6.69 9.90 -10.96
C PHE A 127 -6.40 9.00 -12.17
N HIS A 128 -5.33 9.35 -12.88
CA HIS A 128 -4.76 8.54 -13.95
C HIS A 128 -3.37 8.08 -13.53
N VAL A 129 -3.09 6.80 -13.71
CA VAL A 129 -1.78 6.24 -13.36
C VAL A 129 -0.70 6.93 -14.22
N PRO A 130 0.28 7.60 -13.60
CA PRO A 130 1.35 8.26 -14.34
C PRO A 130 2.32 7.24 -14.94
N ASP A 131 3.27 7.72 -15.73
CA ASP A 131 4.40 6.89 -16.14
C ASP A 131 5.23 6.48 -14.91
N LEU A 132 5.16 5.19 -14.58
CA LEU A 132 5.78 4.63 -13.38
C LEU A 132 7.31 4.53 -13.51
N ASP A 133 7.85 4.57 -14.72
CA ASP A 133 9.29 4.46 -14.97
C ASP A 133 10.02 5.69 -14.46
N ASN A 134 9.39 6.86 -14.56
CA ASN A 134 9.94 8.13 -14.11
C ASN A 134 9.57 8.49 -12.67
N LEU A 135 8.70 7.71 -12.04
CA LEU A 135 8.15 8.07 -10.74
C LEU A 135 9.17 7.97 -9.60
N PHE A 136 10.16 7.08 -9.72
CA PHE A 136 11.20 6.82 -8.73
C PHE A 136 12.60 7.05 -9.31
N SER A 137 12.73 7.79 -10.42
CA SER A 137 14.00 8.30 -10.90
C SER A 137 14.38 9.51 -10.05
N ASP A 138 15.58 9.49 -9.50
CA ASP A 138 16.17 10.63 -8.77
C ASP A 138 16.75 11.64 -9.76
#